data_096dce67978bac4ecf1f39b4c001bc0a
#
_entry.id   096dce67978bac4ecf1f39b4c001bc0a
#
_cell.length_a   1.000
_cell.length_b   1.000
_cell.length_c   1.000
_cell.angle_alpha   90.00
_cell.angle_beta   90.00
_cell.angle_gamma   90.00
#
_symmetry.space_group_name_H-M   'P 1'
#
loop_
_entity.id
_entity.type
_entity.pdbx_description
1 polymer ?
#
loop_
_entity_poly.entity_id
_entity_poly.type
_entity_poly.pdbx_seq_one_letter_code
_entity_poly.pdbx_strand_id
1 'polypeptide(L)'
;MAAQTAQQEGTGFIYGKNAVAELLKSGAGVDTLYVQDTMAPREAAYYTALARQAGAVAKRVRAQKLDALCGTQNHQGVAARAASIGYAQPADLLAAAAAAGQPPFLVLCDGIEDPHNLGAIVRTALLCGAHGVVIPKRGGVAVT
;
A
#
# COMPACT_ATOMS: atom_id res chain seq x y z
N MET A 1 9.40 -25.22 -6.44
CA MET A 1 10.44 -24.21 -6.17
C MET A 1 9.76 -23.01 -5.52
N ALA A 2 9.98 -22.85 -4.25
CA ALA A 2 9.48 -21.69 -3.54
C ALA A 2 10.24 -20.46 -4.03
N ALA A 3 9.54 -19.52 -4.68
CA ALA A 3 10.08 -18.21 -4.97
C ALA A 3 10.40 -17.57 -3.62
N GLN A 4 11.66 -17.31 -3.37
CA GLN A 4 12.09 -16.52 -2.23
C GLN A 4 11.52 -15.11 -2.40
N THR A 5 10.38 -14.88 -1.79
CA THR A 5 9.89 -13.54 -1.52
C THR A 5 10.87 -12.97 -0.49
N ALA A 6 11.88 -12.27 -0.95
CA ALA A 6 12.74 -11.49 -0.08
C ALA A 6 11.89 -10.36 0.52
N GLN A 7 11.15 -10.69 1.56
CA GLN A 7 10.63 -9.69 2.49
C GLN A 7 11.86 -9.12 3.20
N GLN A 8 12.33 -7.98 2.75
CA GLN A 8 13.26 -7.20 3.53
C GLN A 8 12.50 -6.44 4.59
N GLU A 9 12.55 -6.97 5.78
CA GLU A 9 12.21 -6.29 7.01
C GLU A 9 13.05 -5.00 7.08
N GLY A 10 12.41 -3.85 6.98
CA GLY A 10 13.04 -2.58 7.25
C GLY A 10 12.58 -1.36 6.45
N THR A 11 12.25 -1.48 5.17
CA THR A 11 11.97 -0.29 4.35
C THR A 11 10.53 -0.19 3.80
N GLY A 12 9.74 -1.24 3.89
CA GLY A 12 8.39 -1.28 3.31
C GLY A 12 8.37 -1.26 1.77
N PHE A 13 9.52 -1.49 1.14
CA PHE A 13 9.66 -1.58 -0.31
C PHE A 13 9.92 -3.02 -0.77
N ILE A 14 9.24 -3.40 -1.85
CA ILE A 14 9.53 -4.62 -2.60
C ILE A 14 10.21 -4.19 -3.90
N TYR A 15 11.33 -4.82 -4.24
CA TYR A 15 12.11 -4.46 -5.41
C TYR A 15 12.54 -5.67 -6.23
N GLY A 16 12.97 -5.41 -7.46
CA GLY A 16 13.32 -6.42 -8.43
C GLY A 16 12.17 -6.73 -9.37
N LYS A 17 12.52 -7.04 -10.61
CA LYS A 17 11.56 -7.15 -11.72
C LYS A 17 10.45 -8.18 -11.46
N ASN A 18 10.82 -9.39 -11.07
CA ASN A 18 9.86 -10.46 -10.84
C ASN A 18 9.01 -10.22 -9.60
N ALA A 19 9.62 -9.82 -8.48
CA ALA A 19 8.91 -9.58 -7.23
C ALA A 19 7.89 -8.45 -7.36
N VAL A 20 8.25 -7.36 -8.04
CA VAL A 20 7.34 -6.24 -8.28
C VAL A 20 6.21 -6.64 -9.22
N ALA A 21 6.50 -7.37 -10.30
CA ALA A 21 5.45 -7.85 -11.21
C ALA A 21 4.46 -8.79 -10.52
N GLU A 22 4.95 -9.72 -9.71
CA GLU A 22 4.10 -10.62 -8.91
C GLU A 22 3.22 -9.84 -7.92
N LEU A 23 3.81 -8.88 -7.21
CA LEU A 23 3.08 -8.04 -6.27
C LEU A 23 1.94 -7.27 -6.96
N LEU A 24 2.23 -6.63 -8.10
CA LEU A 24 1.24 -5.86 -8.85
C LEU A 24 0.11 -6.74 -9.41
N LYS A 25 0.40 -8.00 -9.75
CA LYS A 25 -0.59 -8.96 -10.25
C LYS A 25 -1.39 -9.65 -9.15
N SER A 26 -0.89 -9.68 -7.93
CA SER A 26 -1.49 -10.45 -6.82
C SER A 26 -2.78 -9.84 -6.27
N GLY A 27 -3.08 -8.59 -6.60
CA GLY A 27 -4.17 -7.83 -5.98
C GLY A 27 -3.84 -7.29 -4.60
N ALA A 28 -2.62 -7.51 -4.09
CA ALA A 28 -2.15 -6.84 -2.88
C ALA A 28 -2.08 -5.33 -3.11
N GLY A 29 -2.45 -4.56 -2.11
CA GLY A 29 -2.43 -3.10 -2.20
C GLY A 29 -1.02 -2.58 -2.49
N VAL A 30 -0.87 -1.81 -3.54
CA VAL A 30 0.36 -1.09 -3.87
C VAL A 30 0.04 0.40 -3.95
N ASP A 31 0.82 1.18 -3.24
CA ASP A 31 0.65 2.62 -3.17
C ASP A 31 1.38 3.32 -4.33
N THR A 32 2.66 3.05 -4.47
CA THR A 32 3.51 3.70 -5.48
C THR A 32 4.47 2.71 -6.11
N LEU A 33 4.57 2.77 -7.43
CA LEU A 33 5.60 2.12 -8.22
C LEU A 33 6.68 3.14 -8.59
N TYR A 34 7.93 2.79 -8.37
CA TYR A 34 9.10 3.56 -8.80
C TYR A 34 9.81 2.83 -9.92
N VAL A 35 9.98 3.51 -11.05
CA VAL A 35 10.65 2.99 -12.24
C VAL A 35 11.84 3.86 -12.56
N GLN A 36 13.00 3.24 -12.79
CA GLN A 36 14.22 3.98 -13.15
C GLN A 36 14.02 4.72 -14.48
N ASP A 37 14.46 5.96 -14.53
CA ASP A 37 14.32 6.83 -15.68
C ASP A 37 15.03 6.31 -16.94
N THR A 38 16.10 5.53 -16.77
CA THR A 38 16.88 4.91 -17.85
C THR A 38 16.34 3.53 -18.28
N MET A 39 15.28 3.01 -17.66
CA MET A 39 14.66 1.75 -18.09
C MET A 39 14.14 1.85 -19.52
N ALA A 40 14.32 0.77 -20.29
CA ALA A 40 13.84 0.71 -21.68
C ALA A 40 12.34 1.09 -21.77
N PRO A 41 11.92 1.92 -22.74
CA PRO A 41 10.54 2.43 -22.80
C PRO A 41 9.47 1.33 -22.79
N ARG A 42 9.70 0.23 -23.48
CA ARG A 42 8.79 -0.91 -23.55
C ARG A 42 8.61 -1.58 -22.18
N GLU A 43 9.70 -1.77 -21.46
CA GLU A 43 9.70 -2.37 -20.13
C GLU A 43 9.06 -1.43 -19.10
N ALA A 44 9.41 -0.14 -19.14
CA ALA A 44 8.78 0.86 -18.29
C ALA A 44 7.27 0.95 -18.51
N ALA A 45 6.82 0.86 -19.76
CA ALA A 45 5.39 0.83 -20.10
C ALA A 45 4.68 -0.40 -19.53
N TYR A 46 5.33 -1.55 -19.53
CA TYR A 46 4.79 -2.78 -18.95
C TYR A 46 4.52 -2.62 -17.45
N TYR A 47 5.50 -2.15 -16.67
CA TYR A 47 5.33 -1.92 -15.24
C TYR A 47 4.32 -0.82 -14.94
N THR A 48 4.31 0.26 -15.72
CA THR A 48 3.34 1.34 -15.57
C THR A 48 1.91 0.87 -15.81
N ALA A 49 1.69 0.00 -16.79
CA ALA A 49 0.38 -0.60 -17.05
C ALA A 49 -0.07 -1.49 -15.90
N LEU A 50 0.83 -2.33 -15.35
CA LEU A 50 0.53 -3.15 -14.17
C LEU A 50 0.18 -2.29 -12.94
N ALA A 51 0.93 -1.21 -12.72
CA ALA A 51 0.66 -0.28 -11.63
C ALA A 51 -0.72 0.36 -11.77
N ARG A 52 -1.10 0.79 -12.96
CA ARG A 52 -2.42 1.35 -13.25
C ARG A 52 -3.54 0.36 -12.95
N GLN A 53 -3.39 -0.90 -13.36
CA GLN A 53 -4.37 -1.96 -13.06
C GLN A 53 -4.49 -2.22 -11.55
N ALA A 54 -3.37 -2.12 -10.81
CA ALA A 54 -3.33 -2.28 -9.36
C ALA A 54 -3.79 -1.02 -8.58
N GLY A 55 -4.10 0.08 -9.27
CA GLY A 55 -4.46 1.34 -8.63
C GLY A 55 -3.28 2.12 -8.03
N ALA A 56 -2.05 1.75 -8.36
CA ALA A 56 -0.84 2.40 -7.88
C ALA A 56 -0.43 3.58 -8.77
N VAL A 57 0.25 4.55 -8.17
CA VAL A 57 0.85 5.67 -8.90
C VAL A 57 2.25 5.30 -9.36
N ALA A 58 2.54 5.41 -10.66
CA ALA A 58 3.87 5.17 -11.21
C ALA A 58 4.69 6.47 -11.25
N LYS A 59 5.91 6.42 -10.75
CA LYS A 59 6.86 7.55 -10.74
C LYS A 59 8.17 7.16 -11.40
N ARG A 60 8.67 8.02 -12.29
CA ARG A 60 10.01 7.88 -12.87
C ARG A 60 11.03 8.53 -11.94
N VAL A 61 12.08 7.81 -11.59
CA VAL A 61 13.12 8.28 -10.66
C VAL A 61 14.50 7.88 -11.14
N ARG A 62 15.52 8.58 -10.64
CA ARG A 62 16.93 8.22 -10.89
C ARG A 62 17.34 6.99 -10.08
N ALA A 63 18.36 6.27 -10.55
CA ALA A 63 18.91 5.10 -9.88
C ALA A 63 19.26 5.36 -8.41
N GLN A 64 19.89 6.49 -8.10
CA GLN A 64 20.24 6.85 -6.72
C GLN A 64 19.03 6.95 -5.79
N LYS A 65 17.88 7.36 -6.31
CA LYS A 65 16.65 7.38 -5.52
C LYS A 65 16.18 5.96 -5.20
N LEU A 66 16.28 5.05 -6.15
CA LEU A 66 15.97 3.63 -5.93
C LEU A 66 16.93 2.99 -4.94
N ASP A 67 18.23 3.26 -5.07
CA ASP A 67 19.25 2.78 -4.11
C ASP A 67 18.90 3.22 -2.68
N ALA A 68 18.52 4.47 -2.50
CA ALA A 68 18.14 5.01 -1.20
C ALA A 68 16.85 4.40 -0.65
N LEU A 69 15.84 4.18 -1.51
CA LEU A 69 14.56 3.60 -1.10
C LEU A 69 14.68 2.11 -0.75
N CYS A 70 15.48 1.36 -1.51
CA CYS A 70 15.62 -0.08 -1.36
C CYS A 70 16.74 -0.48 -0.39
N GLY A 71 17.65 0.44 -0.08
CA GLY A 71 18.86 0.13 0.71
C GLY A 71 19.85 -0.77 -0.02
N THR A 72 19.73 -0.92 -1.33
CA THR A 72 20.57 -1.78 -2.17
C THR A 72 20.55 -1.31 -3.62
N GLN A 73 21.59 -1.69 -4.38
CA GLN A 73 21.67 -1.46 -5.82
C GLN A 73 21.03 -2.60 -6.66
N ASN A 74 20.62 -3.68 -6.01
CA ASN A 74 20.07 -4.87 -6.69
C ASN A 74 18.57 -4.76 -7.02
N HIS A 75 18.03 -3.54 -7.09
CA HIS A 75 16.62 -3.29 -7.37
C HIS A 75 16.19 -3.51 -8.82
N GLN A 76 17.14 -3.74 -9.74
CA GLN A 76 16.87 -3.97 -11.18
C GLN A 76 16.07 -2.85 -11.87
N GLY A 77 16.14 -1.63 -11.34
CA GLY A 77 15.46 -0.46 -11.91
C GLY A 77 13.98 -0.33 -11.52
N VAL A 78 13.47 -1.14 -10.60
CA VAL A 78 12.07 -1.10 -10.21
C VAL A 78 11.88 -1.44 -8.74
N ALA A 79 11.02 -0.65 -8.07
CA ALA A 79 10.61 -0.86 -6.70
C ALA A 79 9.15 -0.46 -6.49
N ALA A 80 8.45 -1.17 -5.65
CA ALA A 80 7.07 -0.87 -5.28
C ALA A 80 6.97 -0.65 -3.77
N ARG A 81 6.24 0.38 -3.38
CA ARG A 81 5.82 0.56 -2.01
C ARG A 81 4.52 -0.20 -1.81
N ALA A 82 4.57 -1.28 -1.08
CA ALA A 82 3.36 -1.98 -0.68
C ALA A 82 2.53 -1.07 0.23
N ALA A 83 1.24 -0.98 -0.04
CA ALA A 83 0.33 -0.39 0.92
C ALA A 83 0.32 -1.32 2.14
N SER A 84 0.72 -0.81 3.28
CA SER A 84 0.76 -1.60 4.51
C SER A 84 -0.62 -2.06 4.95
N ILE A 85 -1.67 -1.37 4.49
CA ILE A 85 -3.07 -1.73 4.72
C ILE A 85 -3.90 -1.25 3.51
N GLY A 86 -4.72 -2.16 2.96
CA GLY A 86 -5.73 -1.79 1.99
C GLY A 86 -6.84 -0.98 2.67
N TYR A 87 -7.07 0.25 2.20
CA TYR A 87 -8.19 1.05 2.69
C TYR A 87 -9.49 0.60 2.01
N ALA A 88 -10.50 0.30 2.82
CA ALA A 88 -11.86 0.08 2.35
C ALA A 88 -12.58 1.42 2.10
N GLN A 89 -13.62 1.39 1.30
CA GLN A 89 -14.52 2.54 1.18
C GLN A 89 -15.57 2.49 2.30
N PRO A 90 -16.08 3.64 2.77
CA PRO A 90 -17.14 3.66 3.79
C PRO A 90 -18.38 2.82 3.40
N ALA A 91 -18.73 2.78 2.11
CA ALA A 91 -19.81 1.97 1.61
C ALA A 91 -19.60 0.46 1.85
N ASP A 92 -18.34 -0.02 1.77
CA ASP A 92 -18.01 -1.42 2.03
C ASP A 92 -18.22 -1.78 3.50
N LEU A 93 -17.94 -0.85 4.42
CA LEU A 93 -18.17 -1.03 5.85
C LEU A 93 -19.67 -1.11 6.18
N LEU A 94 -20.47 -0.26 5.56
CA LEU A 94 -21.93 -0.30 5.70
C LEU A 94 -22.52 -1.59 5.16
N ALA A 95 -22.02 -2.06 4.01
CA ALA A 95 -22.43 -3.33 3.41
C ALA A 95 -22.06 -4.53 4.29
N ALA A 96 -20.88 -4.51 4.92
CA ALA A 96 -20.45 -5.55 5.84
C ALA A 96 -21.34 -5.62 7.09
N ALA A 97 -21.74 -4.49 7.65
CA ALA A 97 -22.67 -4.42 8.78
C ALA A 97 -24.05 -4.99 8.39
N ALA A 98 -24.56 -4.60 7.24
CA ALA A 98 -25.83 -5.09 6.73
C ALA A 98 -25.81 -6.61 6.48
N ALA A 99 -24.75 -7.14 5.89
CA ALA A 99 -24.55 -8.56 5.67
C ALA A 99 -24.51 -9.37 6.97
N ALA A 100 -23.98 -8.79 8.05
CA ALA A 100 -23.96 -9.38 9.38
C ALA A 100 -25.28 -9.22 10.15
N GLY A 101 -26.26 -8.52 9.59
CA GLY A 101 -27.53 -8.23 10.26
C GLY A 101 -27.37 -7.31 11.48
N GLN A 102 -26.35 -6.47 11.50
CA GLN A 102 -26.01 -5.58 12.60
C GLN A 102 -26.19 -4.12 12.22
N PRO A 103 -26.62 -3.25 13.15
CA PRO A 103 -26.57 -1.81 12.91
C PRO A 103 -25.12 -1.37 12.70
N PRO A 104 -24.86 -0.46 11.73
CA PRO A 104 -23.50 -0.02 11.46
C PRO A 104 -22.92 0.76 12.64
N PHE A 105 -21.72 0.38 13.03
CA PHE A 105 -20.92 1.07 14.04
C PHE A 105 -19.58 1.49 13.42
N LEU A 106 -19.42 2.76 13.15
CA LEU A 106 -18.22 3.35 12.57
C LEU A 106 -17.61 4.37 13.51
N VAL A 107 -16.30 4.39 13.58
CA VAL A 107 -15.53 5.42 14.32
C VAL A 107 -14.93 6.39 13.29
N LEU A 108 -15.31 7.64 13.36
CA LEU A 108 -14.79 8.70 12.49
C LEU A 108 -13.69 9.45 13.25
N CYS A 109 -12.49 9.48 12.68
CA CYS A 109 -11.36 10.22 13.23
C CYS A 109 -11.11 11.48 12.40
N ASP A 110 -11.14 12.64 13.07
CA ASP A 110 -10.79 13.90 12.47
C ASP A 110 -9.66 14.56 13.29
N GLY A 111 -8.65 15.10 12.60
CA GLY A 111 -7.55 15.79 13.24
C GLY A 111 -6.56 14.91 14.01
N ILE A 112 -6.53 13.60 13.79
CA ILE A 112 -5.52 12.70 14.36
C ILE A 112 -4.22 12.85 13.58
N GLU A 113 -3.15 13.26 14.25
CA GLU A 113 -1.83 13.50 13.63
C GLU A 113 -0.80 12.43 13.98
N ASP A 114 -0.94 11.77 15.12
CA ASP A 114 0.00 10.78 15.60
C ASP A 114 -0.44 9.34 15.22
N PRO A 115 0.41 8.57 14.47
CA PRO A 115 0.13 7.17 14.15
C PRO A 115 -0.11 6.28 15.37
N HIS A 116 0.54 6.56 16.50
CA HIS A 116 0.33 5.85 17.76
C HIS A 116 -1.08 5.99 18.29
N ASN A 117 -1.63 7.21 18.23
CA ASN A 117 -2.99 7.50 18.65
C ASN A 117 -3.99 6.80 17.71
N LEU A 118 -3.75 6.84 16.41
CA LEU A 118 -4.60 6.15 15.45
C LEU A 118 -4.59 4.64 15.70
N GLY A 119 -3.42 4.03 15.93
CA GLY A 119 -3.29 2.61 16.25
C GLY A 119 -4.05 2.21 17.53
N ALA A 120 -4.02 3.04 18.56
CA ALA A 120 -4.78 2.82 19.80
C ALA A 120 -6.29 2.88 19.55
N ILE A 121 -6.76 3.84 18.77
CA ILE A 121 -8.18 3.97 18.39
C ILE A 121 -8.64 2.74 17.58
N VAL A 122 -7.86 2.31 16.61
CA VAL A 122 -8.18 1.13 15.78
C VAL A 122 -8.30 -0.14 16.64
N ARG A 123 -7.37 -0.36 17.58
CA ARG A 123 -7.43 -1.50 18.49
C ARG A 123 -8.65 -1.47 19.38
N THR A 124 -8.98 -0.32 19.96
CA THR A 124 -10.17 -0.15 20.80
C THR A 124 -11.45 -0.33 19.99
N ALA A 125 -11.52 0.25 18.79
CA ALA A 125 -12.65 0.08 17.88
C ALA A 125 -12.90 -1.39 17.53
N LEU A 126 -11.83 -2.14 17.22
CA LEU A 126 -11.90 -3.58 16.95
C LEU A 126 -12.49 -4.35 18.15
N LEU A 127 -12.01 -4.08 19.35
CA LEU A 127 -12.47 -4.74 20.59
C LEU A 127 -13.92 -4.38 20.92
N CYS A 128 -14.37 -3.19 20.58
CA CYS A 128 -15.75 -2.75 20.77
C CYS A 128 -16.73 -3.26 19.69
N GLY A 129 -16.23 -3.97 18.69
CA GLY A 129 -17.07 -4.49 17.61
C GLY A 129 -17.42 -3.48 16.52
N ALA A 130 -16.63 -2.41 16.37
CA ALA A 130 -16.81 -1.46 15.28
C ALA A 130 -16.57 -2.15 13.92
N HIS A 131 -17.34 -1.75 12.91
CA HIS A 131 -17.20 -2.26 11.54
C HIS A 131 -16.05 -1.61 10.78
N GLY A 132 -15.57 -0.46 11.26
CA GLY A 132 -14.40 0.18 10.71
C GLY A 132 -14.11 1.53 11.33
N VAL A 133 -12.92 2.04 11.02
CA VAL A 133 -12.45 3.37 11.38
C VAL A 133 -12.28 4.17 10.10
N VAL A 134 -12.90 5.32 10.05
CA VAL A 134 -12.86 6.23 8.90
C VAL A 134 -11.89 7.37 9.19
N ILE A 135 -10.94 7.59 8.30
CA ILE A 135 -9.96 8.67 8.39
C ILE A 135 -10.01 9.56 7.16
N PRO A 136 -9.61 10.84 7.24
CA PRO A 136 -9.56 11.73 6.10
C PRO A 136 -8.55 11.24 5.04
N LYS A 137 -8.89 11.45 3.78
CA LYS A 137 -8.00 11.10 2.64
C LYS A 137 -6.76 12.00 2.56
N ARG A 138 -6.87 13.23 3.07
CA ARG A 138 -5.81 14.25 3.04
C ARG A 138 -5.74 14.95 4.39
N GLY A 139 -4.54 15.37 4.79
CA GLY A 139 -4.32 16.14 6.02
C GLY A 139 -4.46 15.35 7.31
N GLY A 140 -4.48 14.03 7.23
CA GLY A 140 -4.51 13.14 8.38
C GLY A 140 -3.34 12.16 8.40
N VAL A 141 -3.19 11.45 9.52
CA VAL A 141 -2.21 10.38 9.65
C VAL A 141 -2.67 9.13 8.89
N ALA A 142 -1.74 8.47 8.23
CA ALA A 142 -1.97 7.18 7.62
C ALA A 142 -1.53 6.05 8.56
N VAL A 143 -2.15 4.90 8.42
CA VAL A 143 -1.68 3.69 9.09
C VAL A 143 -0.41 3.22 8.38
N THR A 144 0.65 3.14 9.11
CA THR A 144 1.97 2.67 8.64
C THR A 144 2.26 1.26 9.12
#